data_d8c55b53a9ac58e86bf9aa64e66c1c36
#
_entry.id   d8c55b53a9ac58e86bf9aa64e66c1c36
#
_cell.length_a   1.000
_cell.length_b   1.000
_cell.length_c   1.000
_cell.angle_alpha   90.00
_cell.angle_beta   90.00
_cell.angle_gamma   90.00
#
_symmetry.space_group_name_H-M   'P 1'
#
loop_
_entity.id
_entity.type
_entity.pdbx_description
1 polymer ?
#
loop_
_entity_poly.entity_id
_entity_poly.type
_entity_poly.pdbx_seq_one_letter_code
_entity_poly.pdbx_strand_id
1 'polypeptide(L)'
;MILIDIDPVAFTLGNLEVRWYGIMVALAVLTILVVTLWEARRTGISEDLLLNIFLWGIIGGLVMSRVVHVVDHLFTHPGQPIDFFSFAGLGLYGAILGAPLSAFLYTRFTHMPWSDMARVGDAVALGAPLGQAIGRVGCLINGCCHGDITGLPWSIVYDHPHSFCSTPGVPVHPTQAYFIIWNLVVFAVVFWMRKIRKPDGVSFIAYVMLYSAGDMIIRFWRVNEIYALGLQQGQIISLAIILVCAPIMVIKWRNFRRDTTSQTDSVD
;
A
#
# COMPACT_ATOMS: atom_id res chain seq x y z
N MET A 1 28.33 3.00 0.87
CA MET A 1 27.85 1.63 0.67
C MET A 1 27.49 1.05 2.03
N ILE A 2 26.28 0.51 2.17
CA ILE A 2 25.75 -0.05 3.43
C ILE A 2 25.57 -1.56 3.22
N LEU A 3 26.24 -2.37 4.05
CA LEU A 3 26.09 -3.82 4.03
C LEU A 3 24.86 -4.21 4.88
N ILE A 4 23.98 -5.03 4.31
CA ILE A 4 22.84 -5.65 4.99
C ILE A 4 23.09 -7.15 5.07
N ASP A 5 23.52 -7.59 6.24
CA ASP A 5 23.80 -8.99 6.57
C ASP A 5 22.87 -9.47 7.70
N ILE A 6 21.61 -9.05 7.63
CA ILE A 6 20.57 -9.47 8.58
C ILE A 6 19.92 -10.74 8.03
N ASP A 7 19.81 -11.79 8.88
CA ASP A 7 19.04 -12.97 8.50
C ASP A 7 17.56 -12.58 8.31
N PRO A 8 17.00 -12.74 7.10
CA PRO A 8 15.59 -12.50 6.85
C PRO A 8 14.64 -13.41 7.65
N VAL A 9 15.12 -14.55 8.14
CA VAL A 9 14.40 -15.44 9.04
C VAL A 9 14.53 -14.93 10.46
N ALA A 10 13.44 -14.47 11.07
CA ALA A 10 13.43 -13.97 12.45
C ALA A 10 13.59 -15.10 13.46
N PHE A 11 12.86 -16.19 13.26
CA PHE A 11 12.95 -17.43 14.07
C PHE A 11 12.23 -18.58 13.34
N THR A 12 12.51 -19.81 13.80
CA THR A 12 11.87 -21.04 13.28
C THR A 12 11.04 -21.70 14.39
N LEU A 13 9.84 -22.15 14.03
CA LEU A 13 8.95 -22.94 14.88
C LEU A 13 8.75 -24.33 14.22
N GLY A 14 9.58 -25.28 14.61
CA GLY A 14 9.63 -26.58 13.94
C GLY A 14 10.03 -26.42 12.46
N ASN A 15 9.14 -26.79 11.54
CA ASN A 15 9.38 -26.64 10.09
C ASN A 15 8.90 -25.30 9.52
N LEU A 16 8.35 -24.40 10.35
CA LEU A 16 7.84 -23.11 9.90
C LEU A 16 8.88 -22.02 10.13
N GLU A 17 9.35 -21.41 9.06
CA GLU A 17 10.20 -20.22 9.12
C GLU A 17 9.32 -18.96 9.24
N VAL A 18 9.50 -18.21 10.31
CA VAL A 18 8.88 -16.89 10.48
C VAL A 18 9.88 -15.83 10.03
N ARG A 19 9.55 -15.13 8.96
CA ARG A 19 10.41 -14.10 8.36
C ARG A 19 10.04 -12.71 8.89
N TRP A 20 11.03 -11.84 9.01
CA TRP A 20 10.82 -10.43 9.36
C TRP A 20 9.80 -9.74 8.45
N TYR A 21 9.77 -10.10 7.17
CA TYR A 21 8.79 -9.58 6.23
C TYR A 21 7.34 -9.82 6.71
N GLY A 22 7.01 -11.02 7.15
CA GLY A 22 5.67 -11.35 7.67
C GLY A 22 5.34 -10.54 8.94
N ILE A 23 6.30 -10.38 9.85
CA ILE A 23 6.15 -9.58 11.07
C ILE A 23 5.90 -8.10 10.70
N MET A 24 6.67 -7.54 9.76
CA MET A 24 6.50 -6.15 9.32
C MET A 24 5.18 -5.92 8.59
N VAL A 25 4.68 -6.90 7.82
CA VAL A 25 3.34 -6.82 7.22
C VAL A 25 2.26 -6.82 8.29
N ALA A 26 2.35 -7.67 9.31
CA ALA A 26 1.40 -7.68 10.43
C ALA A 26 1.42 -6.34 11.20
N LEU A 27 2.61 -5.80 11.48
CA LEU A 27 2.77 -4.49 12.10
C LEU A 27 2.24 -3.35 11.21
N ALA A 28 2.41 -3.44 9.90
CA ALA A 28 1.87 -2.49 8.95
C ALA A 28 0.33 -2.45 9.00
N VAL A 29 -0.32 -3.62 8.95
CA VAL A 29 -1.78 -3.73 9.04
C VAL A 29 -2.28 -3.20 10.40
N LEU A 30 -1.62 -3.56 11.49
CA LEU A 30 -1.94 -3.06 12.82
C LEU A 30 -1.80 -1.54 12.90
N THR A 31 -0.73 -0.98 12.34
CA THR A 31 -0.50 0.48 12.30
C THR A 31 -1.61 1.19 11.53
N ILE A 32 -1.98 0.67 10.34
CA ILE A 32 -3.09 1.21 9.56
C ILE A 32 -4.37 1.21 10.40
N LEU A 33 -4.70 0.09 11.04
CA LEU A 33 -5.90 -0.05 11.86
C LEU A 33 -5.90 0.95 13.02
N VAL A 34 -4.82 0.99 13.82
CA VAL A 34 -4.73 1.86 15.00
C VAL A 34 -4.82 3.34 14.63
N VAL A 35 -4.09 3.77 13.59
CA VAL A 35 -4.11 5.17 13.14
C VAL A 35 -5.47 5.54 12.53
N THR A 36 -6.09 4.63 11.79
CA THR A 36 -7.43 4.84 11.23
C THR A 36 -8.49 4.95 12.34
N LEU A 37 -8.45 4.08 13.36
CA LEU A 37 -9.34 4.16 14.53
C LEU A 37 -9.13 5.46 15.32
N TRP A 38 -7.88 5.87 15.51
CA TRP A 38 -7.59 7.13 16.16
C TRP A 38 -8.19 8.34 15.42
N GLU A 39 -8.08 8.38 14.09
CA GLU A 39 -8.69 9.42 13.27
C GLU A 39 -10.21 9.34 13.26
N ALA A 40 -10.77 8.12 13.26
CA ALA A 40 -12.19 7.88 13.30
C ALA A 40 -12.85 8.43 14.57
N ARG A 41 -12.23 8.22 15.74
CA ARG A 41 -12.67 8.81 17.01
C ARG A 41 -12.76 10.33 16.93
N ARG A 42 -11.81 10.95 16.25
CA ARG A 42 -11.78 12.41 16.06
C ARG A 42 -12.87 12.91 15.12
N THR A 43 -13.20 12.12 14.10
CA THR A 43 -14.15 12.49 13.04
C THR A 43 -15.56 11.96 13.28
N GLY A 44 -15.79 11.20 14.37
CA GLY A 44 -17.09 10.65 14.72
C GLY A 44 -17.54 9.49 13.83
N ILE A 45 -16.60 8.77 13.21
CA ILE A 45 -16.88 7.53 12.47
C ILE A 45 -16.98 6.38 13.48
N SER A 46 -17.97 5.49 13.30
CA SER A 46 -18.16 4.31 14.15
C SER A 46 -16.93 3.38 14.10
N GLU A 47 -16.41 3.01 15.27
CA GLU A 47 -15.31 2.06 15.39
C GLU A 47 -15.71 0.67 14.90
N ASP A 48 -16.94 0.22 15.25
CA ASP A 48 -17.46 -1.09 14.82
C ASP A 48 -17.54 -1.19 13.30
N LEU A 49 -17.95 -0.11 12.63
CA LEU A 49 -17.96 -0.04 11.19
C LEU A 49 -16.56 -0.24 10.60
N LEU A 50 -15.56 0.45 11.15
CA LEU A 50 -14.18 0.35 10.70
C LEU A 50 -13.61 -1.03 10.97
N LEU A 51 -13.82 -1.58 12.16
CA LEU A 51 -13.35 -2.93 12.50
C LEU A 51 -13.94 -3.97 11.54
N ASN A 52 -15.22 -3.85 11.18
CA ASN A 52 -15.85 -4.73 10.21
C ASN A 52 -15.25 -4.54 8.80
N ILE A 53 -15.02 -3.31 8.34
CA ILE A 53 -14.35 -3.03 7.05
C ILE A 53 -12.96 -3.65 7.02
N PHE A 54 -12.18 -3.50 8.08
CA PHE A 54 -10.85 -4.11 8.19
C PHE A 54 -10.90 -5.63 8.23
N LEU A 55 -11.83 -6.20 9.01
CA LEU A 55 -12.01 -7.66 9.09
C LEU A 55 -12.33 -8.25 7.72
N TRP A 56 -13.31 -7.69 7.02
CA TRP A 56 -13.67 -8.13 5.67
C TRP A 56 -12.53 -7.88 4.68
N GLY A 57 -11.79 -6.79 4.82
CA GLY A 57 -10.59 -6.53 4.03
C GLY A 57 -9.51 -7.60 4.23
N ILE A 58 -9.24 -7.99 5.47
CA ILE A 58 -8.27 -9.05 5.77
C ILE A 58 -8.73 -10.40 5.20
N ILE A 59 -9.99 -10.78 5.43
CA ILE A 59 -10.57 -12.03 4.91
C ILE A 59 -10.48 -12.05 3.38
N GLY A 60 -10.95 -10.98 2.72
CA GLY A 60 -10.94 -10.89 1.26
C GLY A 60 -9.52 -10.87 0.68
N GLY A 61 -8.58 -10.22 1.38
CA GLY A 61 -7.17 -10.23 1.00
C GLY A 61 -6.56 -11.63 1.05
N LEU A 62 -6.81 -12.38 2.12
CA LEU A 62 -6.32 -13.75 2.27
C LEU A 62 -6.95 -14.70 1.23
N VAL A 63 -8.27 -14.64 1.05
CA VAL A 63 -8.99 -15.48 0.09
C VAL A 63 -8.50 -15.20 -1.34
N MET A 64 -8.44 -13.93 -1.74
CA MET A 64 -8.03 -13.57 -3.10
C MET A 64 -6.54 -13.85 -3.34
N SER A 65 -5.69 -13.69 -2.32
CA SER A 65 -4.29 -14.08 -2.39
C SER A 65 -4.15 -15.56 -2.72
N ARG A 66 -5.01 -16.39 -2.13
CA ARG A 66 -5.02 -17.84 -2.40
C ARG A 66 -5.58 -18.15 -3.78
N VAL A 67 -6.67 -17.49 -4.18
CA VAL A 67 -7.25 -17.66 -5.53
C VAL A 67 -6.23 -17.33 -6.61
N VAL A 68 -5.55 -16.20 -6.50
CA VAL A 68 -4.51 -15.79 -7.47
C VAL A 68 -3.36 -16.80 -7.49
N HIS A 69 -2.91 -17.31 -6.34
CA HIS A 69 -1.85 -18.32 -6.29
C HIS A 69 -2.27 -19.63 -6.98
N VAL A 70 -3.49 -20.12 -6.71
CA VAL A 70 -4.01 -21.34 -7.34
C VAL A 70 -4.15 -21.18 -8.85
N VAL A 71 -4.68 -20.03 -9.29
CA VAL A 71 -4.80 -19.70 -10.72
C VAL A 71 -3.42 -19.65 -11.38
N ASP A 72 -2.46 -18.95 -10.79
CA ASP A 72 -1.10 -18.87 -11.31
C ASP A 72 -0.44 -20.26 -11.41
N HIS A 73 -0.59 -21.10 -10.37
CA HIS A 73 -0.06 -22.46 -10.36
C HIS A 73 -0.65 -23.33 -11.48
N LEU A 74 -1.96 -23.21 -11.74
CA LEU A 74 -2.62 -23.95 -12.82
C LEU A 74 -2.06 -23.61 -14.21
N PHE A 75 -1.69 -22.34 -14.43
CA PHE A 75 -1.12 -21.88 -15.70
C PHE A 75 0.38 -22.16 -15.83
N THR A 76 1.12 -22.10 -14.71
CA THR A 76 2.59 -22.25 -14.74
C THR A 76 3.05 -23.70 -14.57
N HIS A 77 2.25 -24.54 -13.86
CA HIS A 77 2.58 -25.95 -13.56
C HIS A 77 1.40 -26.89 -13.85
N PRO A 78 0.96 -26.99 -15.10
CA PRO A 78 -0.21 -27.80 -15.44
C PRO A 78 0.01 -29.28 -15.08
N GLY A 79 -0.95 -29.86 -14.34
CA GLY A 79 -0.92 -31.27 -13.94
C GLY A 79 -0.16 -31.60 -12.65
N GLN A 80 0.42 -30.61 -11.97
CA GLN A 80 0.99 -30.85 -10.63
C GLN A 80 -0.08 -30.73 -9.54
N PRO A 81 0.03 -31.51 -8.43
CA PRO A 81 -0.91 -31.41 -7.32
C PRO A 81 -0.82 -30.06 -6.64
N ILE A 82 -1.99 -29.45 -6.36
CA ILE A 82 -2.09 -28.18 -5.68
C ILE A 82 -2.37 -28.45 -4.19
N ASP A 83 -1.52 -27.92 -3.32
CA ASP A 83 -1.80 -27.90 -1.89
C ASP A 83 -2.66 -26.67 -1.57
N PHE A 84 -3.97 -26.88 -1.46
CA PHE A 84 -4.94 -25.81 -1.20
C PHE A 84 -4.79 -25.17 0.19
N PHE A 85 -4.16 -25.82 1.15
CA PHE A 85 -4.05 -25.36 2.54
C PHE A 85 -2.65 -24.86 2.92
N SER A 86 -1.68 -24.93 2.02
CA SER A 86 -0.34 -24.41 2.27
C SER A 86 -0.37 -22.87 2.36
N PHE A 87 0.25 -22.32 3.39
CA PHE A 87 0.50 -20.87 3.48
C PHE A 87 1.69 -20.42 2.64
N ALA A 88 2.45 -21.34 2.05
CA ALA A 88 3.50 -21.03 1.10
C ALA A 88 2.88 -20.56 -0.23
N GLY A 89 3.42 -19.48 -0.82
CA GLY A 89 3.00 -18.99 -2.13
C GLY A 89 1.71 -18.16 -2.14
N LEU A 90 1.38 -17.44 -1.06
CA LEU A 90 0.30 -16.46 -1.10
C LEU A 90 0.61 -15.36 -2.12
N GLY A 91 -0.24 -15.21 -3.13
CA GLY A 91 -0.07 -14.22 -4.18
C GLY A 91 -0.27 -12.79 -3.65
N LEU A 92 0.79 -12.01 -3.55
CA LEU A 92 0.74 -10.62 -3.08
C LEU A 92 -0.29 -9.78 -3.86
N TYR A 93 -0.38 -9.98 -5.17
CA TYR A 93 -1.35 -9.28 -6.02
C TYR A 93 -2.80 -9.60 -5.64
N GLY A 94 -3.07 -10.85 -5.24
CA GLY A 94 -4.38 -11.25 -4.74
C GLY A 94 -4.76 -10.50 -3.45
N ALA A 95 -3.83 -10.35 -2.52
CA ALA A 95 -4.06 -9.60 -1.29
C ALA A 95 -4.32 -8.10 -1.56
N ILE A 96 -3.54 -7.49 -2.46
CA ILE A 96 -3.66 -6.08 -2.84
C ILE A 96 -5.01 -5.78 -3.51
N LEU A 97 -5.53 -6.71 -4.31
CA LEU A 97 -6.82 -6.55 -4.98
C LEU A 97 -7.99 -6.99 -4.09
N GLY A 98 -7.82 -8.09 -3.36
CA GLY A 98 -8.87 -8.70 -2.56
C GLY A 98 -9.28 -7.88 -1.35
N ALA A 99 -8.32 -7.28 -0.66
CA ALA A 99 -8.62 -6.49 0.53
C ALA A 99 -9.50 -5.25 0.23
N PRO A 100 -9.16 -4.36 -0.72
CA PRO A 100 -10.02 -3.22 -1.03
C PRO A 100 -11.32 -3.63 -1.71
N LEU A 101 -11.32 -4.67 -2.54
CA LEU A 101 -12.54 -5.18 -3.17
C LEU A 101 -13.53 -5.69 -2.12
N SER A 102 -13.08 -6.52 -1.19
CA SER A 102 -13.92 -7.07 -0.12
C SER A 102 -14.44 -5.97 0.81
N ALA A 103 -13.59 -5.02 1.20
CA ALA A 103 -14.00 -3.86 1.97
C ALA A 103 -15.06 -3.03 1.22
N PHE A 104 -14.87 -2.79 -0.07
CA PHE A 104 -15.84 -2.09 -0.92
C PHE A 104 -17.16 -2.87 -1.02
N LEU A 105 -17.13 -4.17 -1.27
CA LEU A 105 -18.32 -5.01 -1.32
C LEU A 105 -19.08 -4.97 0.01
N TYR A 106 -18.38 -5.08 1.14
CA TYR A 106 -18.99 -4.94 2.46
C TYR A 106 -19.75 -3.62 2.60
N THR A 107 -19.15 -2.49 2.22
CA THR A 107 -19.82 -1.18 2.29
C THR A 107 -21.03 -1.10 1.36
N ARG A 108 -21.01 -1.80 0.22
CA ARG A 108 -22.15 -1.87 -0.71
C ARG A 108 -23.29 -2.72 -0.16
N PHE A 109 -22.99 -3.87 0.44
CA PHE A 109 -23.98 -4.75 1.06
C PHE A 109 -24.63 -4.14 2.30
N THR A 110 -23.89 -3.33 3.05
CA THR A 110 -24.42 -2.59 4.21
C THR A 110 -25.10 -1.27 3.83
N HIS A 111 -25.26 -1.00 2.52
CA HIS A 111 -25.89 0.24 2.00
C HIS A 111 -25.27 1.52 2.56
N MET A 112 -23.96 1.51 2.82
CA MET A 112 -23.25 2.65 3.38
C MET A 112 -23.30 3.87 2.44
N PRO A 113 -23.65 5.07 2.94
CA PRO A 113 -23.65 6.31 2.15
C PRO A 113 -22.25 6.63 1.59
N TRP A 114 -22.19 7.21 0.39
CA TRP A 114 -20.93 7.61 -0.23
C TRP A 114 -20.14 8.64 0.59
N SER A 115 -20.83 9.51 1.34
CA SER A 115 -20.21 10.46 2.28
C SER A 115 -19.40 9.74 3.36
N ASP A 116 -19.99 8.69 3.96
CA ASP A 116 -19.34 7.94 5.01
C ASP A 116 -18.17 7.11 4.46
N MET A 117 -18.31 6.53 3.25
CA MET A 117 -17.18 5.90 2.54
C MET A 117 -16.04 6.89 2.31
N ALA A 118 -16.34 8.12 1.90
CA ALA A 118 -15.34 9.16 1.67
C ALA A 118 -14.61 9.53 2.98
N ARG A 119 -15.35 9.64 4.10
CA ARG A 119 -14.78 9.92 5.43
C ARG A 119 -13.92 8.76 5.93
N VAL A 120 -14.37 7.51 5.75
CA VAL A 120 -13.56 6.30 6.05
C VAL A 120 -12.29 6.30 5.20
N GLY A 121 -12.39 6.60 3.91
CA GLY A 121 -11.24 6.75 3.02
C GLY A 121 -10.23 7.78 3.56
N ASP A 122 -10.70 8.95 4.00
CA ASP A 122 -9.83 9.99 4.57
C ASP A 122 -9.15 9.53 5.87
N ALA A 123 -9.82 8.74 6.70
CA ALA A 123 -9.22 8.17 7.91
C ALA A 123 -8.16 7.11 7.56
N VAL A 124 -8.43 6.24 6.60
CA VAL A 124 -7.47 5.24 6.08
C VAL A 124 -6.24 5.91 5.45
N ALA A 125 -6.45 7.02 4.71
CA ALA A 125 -5.38 7.76 4.07
C ALA A 125 -4.31 8.28 5.04
N LEU A 126 -4.65 8.43 6.32
CA LEU A 126 -3.69 8.80 7.36
C LEU A 126 -2.83 7.60 7.80
N GLY A 127 -3.42 6.42 7.95
CA GLY A 127 -2.71 5.23 8.40
C GLY A 127 -1.93 4.51 7.29
N ALA A 128 -2.46 4.53 6.07
CA ALA A 128 -1.92 3.76 4.95
C ALA A 128 -0.44 4.07 4.63
N PRO A 129 0.02 5.33 4.53
CA PRO A 129 1.41 5.60 4.23
C PRO A 129 2.37 5.15 5.35
N LEU A 130 1.95 5.20 6.61
CA LEU A 130 2.75 4.65 7.72
C LEU A 130 2.88 3.13 7.63
N GLY A 131 1.76 2.44 7.40
CA GLY A 131 1.79 1.00 7.21
C GLY A 131 2.64 0.60 6.00
N GLN A 132 2.54 1.33 4.89
CA GLN A 132 3.40 1.11 3.72
C GLN A 132 4.88 1.31 4.03
N ALA A 133 5.24 2.35 4.80
CA ALA A 133 6.62 2.57 5.22
C ALA A 133 7.14 1.38 6.04
N ILE A 134 6.36 0.89 7.02
CA ILE A 134 6.71 -0.28 7.83
C ILE A 134 6.85 -1.54 6.96
N GLY A 135 5.92 -1.78 6.05
CA GLY A 135 6.01 -2.91 5.11
C GLY A 135 7.28 -2.86 4.25
N ARG A 136 7.74 -1.65 3.85
CA ARG A 136 8.99 -1.48 3.11
C ARG A 136 10.25 -1.74 3.95
N VAL A 137 10.20 -1.57 5.27
CA VAL A 137 11.27 -2.05 6.17
C VAL A 137 11.39 -3.57 6.07
N GLY A 138 10.26 -4.29 6.02
CA GLY A 138 10.26 -5.73 5.78
C GLY A 138 10.92 -6.13 4.45
N CYS A 139 10.61 -5.40 3.37
CA CYS A 139 11.26 -5.60 2.07
C CYS A 139 12.77 -5.33 2.15
N LEU A 140 13.18 -4.30 2.88
CA LEU A 140 14.59 -3.92 3.05
C LEU A 140 15.38 -5.03 3.76
N ILE A 141 14.84 -5.60 4.84
CA ILE A 141 15.46 -6.71 5.57
C ILE A 141 15.48 -7.98 4.71
N ASN A 142 14.39 -8.24 3.97
CA ASN A 142 14.24 -9.46 3.16
C ASN A 142 15.10 -9.45 1.89
N GLY A 143 15.66 -8.29 1.48
CA GLY A 143 16.46 -8.13 0.27
C GLY A 143 15.66 -8.08 -1.03
N CYS A 144 14.32 -8.09 -0.97
CA CYS A 144 13.47 -8.03 -2.16
C CYS A 144 13.17 -6.60 -2.61
N CYS A 145 12.78 -6.42 -3.87
CA CYS A 145 12.35 -5.13 -4.40
C CYS A 145 13.42 -4.03 -4.42
N HIS A 146 14.70 -4.39 -4.38
CA HIS A 146 15.80 -3.45 -4.59
C HIS A 146 15.80 -2.88 -6.01
N GLY A 147 16.60 -1.85 -6.22
CA GLY A 147 16.77 -1.25 -7.54
C GLY A 147 17.93 -1.83 -8.33
N ASP A 148 18.26 -1.15 -9.41
CA ASP A 148 19.35 -1.52 -10.31
C ASP A 148 20.73 -1.37 -9.67
N ILE A 149 21.76 -1.92 -10.30
CA ILE A 149 23.16 -1.80 -9.87
C ILE A 149 23.56 -0.33 -9.88
N THR A 150 24.26 0.11 -8.83
CA THR A 150 24.65 1.52 -8.70
C THR A 150 25.98 1.69 -7.97
N GLY A 151 26.74 2.72 -8.37
CA GLY A 151 27.94 3.15 -7.66
C GLY A 151 27.72 4.26 -6.62
N LEU A 152 26.48 4.56 -6.24
CA LEU A 152 26.17 5.65 -5.31
C LEU A 152 26.69 5.36 -3.88
N PRO A 153 27.15 6.38 -3.13
CA PRO A 153 27.71 6.19 -1.79
C PRO A 153 26.73 5.61 -0.78
N TRP A 154 25.42 5.74 -1.00
CA TRP A 154 24.35 5.15 -0.17
C TRP A 154 23.75 3.88 -0.74
N SER A 155 24.41 3.22 -1.70
CA SER A 155 24.02 1.91 -2.20
C SER A 155 24.03 0.88 -1.07
N ILE A 156 23.18 -0.15 -1.20
CA ILE A 156 23.11 -1.27 -0.28
C ILE A 156 23.64 -2.52 -0.96
N VAL A 157 24.23 -3.40 -0.15
CA VAL A 157 24.70 -4.72 -0.57
C VAL A 157 24.07 -5.76 0.33
N TYR A 158 23.55 -6.81 -0.26
CA TYR A 158 23.01 -7.97 0.45
C TYR A 158 23.98 -9.13 0.32
N ASP A 159 24.39 -9.72 1.44
CA ASP A 159 25.34 -10.83 1.45
C ASP A 159 24.83 -12.07 2.19
N HIS A 160 23.71 -11.94 2.93
CA HIS A 160 23.15 -13.06 3.69
C HIS A 160 22.55 -14.12 2.76
N PRO A 161 22.85 -15.45 2.97
CA PRO A 161 22.38 -16.54 2.09
C PRO A 161 20.84 -16.67 1.98
N HIS A 162 20.10 -16.30 3.02
CA HIS A 162 18.63 -16.33 3.03
C HIS A 162 18.00 -15.08 2.42
N SER A 163 18.80 -14.10 1.95
CA SER A 163 18.30 -12.90 1.29
C SER A 163 17.66 -13.26 -0.06
N PHE A 164 16.56 -12.58 -0.39
CA PHE A 164 15.93 -12.66 -1.72
C PHE A 164 16.52 -11.64 -2.73
N CYS A 165 17.70 -11.15 -2.48
CA CYS A 165 18.39 -10.31 -3.44
C CYS A 165 18.79 -11.11 -4.68
N SER A 166 18.41 -10.63 -5.85
CA SER A 166 18.76 -11.28 -7.13
C SER A 166 20.24 -11.13 -7.52
N THR A 167 20.96 -10.19 -6.86
CA THR A 167 22.39 -9.87 -7.13
C THR A 167 23.16 -9.78 -5.81
N PRO A 168 23.40 -10.93 -5.10
CA PRO A 168 24.13 -10.92 -3.83
C PRO A 168 25.56 -10.36 -4.03
N GLY A 169 26.05 -9.63 -3.03
CA GLY A 169 27.39 -9.03 -3.06
C GLY A 169 27.55 -7.82 -3.98
N VAL A 170 26.50 -7.43 -4.75
CA VAL A 170 26.58 -6.31 -5.69
C VAL A 170 25.84 -5.08 -5.12
N PRO A 171 26.43 -3.86 -5.22
CA PRO A 171 25.77 -2.64 -4.78
C PRO A 171 24.57 -2.29 -5.65
N VAL A 172 23.41 -2.09 -5.00
CA VAL A 172 22.14 -1.78 -5.66
C VAL A 172 21.46 -0.53 -5.07
N HIS A 173 20.56 0.09 -5.82
CA HIS A 173 19.73 1.19 -5.34
C HIS A 173 18.82 0.73 -4.19
N PRO A 174 18.82 1.40 -3.02
CA PRO A 174 17.93 1.10 -1.90
C PRO A 174 16.51 1.64 -2.16
N THR A 175 15.84 1.15 -3.19
CA THR A 175 14.51 1.65 -3.56
C THR A 175 13.48 1.45 -2.45
N GLN A 176 13.67 0.46 -1.57
CA GLN A 176 12.87 0.25 -0.37
C GLN A 176 12.98 1.47 0.57
N ALA A 177 14.21 1.98 0.80
CA ALA A 177 14.44 3.18 1.60
C ALA A 177 13.83 4.42 0.95
N TYR A 178 13.90 4.54 -0.37
CA TYR A 178 13.25 5.64 -1.10
C TYR A 178 11.73 5.62 -0.88
N PHE A 179 11.11 4.44 -0.94
CA PHE A 179 9.69 4.29 -0.64
C PHE A 179 9.35 4.59 0.82
N ILE A 180 10.21 4.22 1.79
CA ILE A 180 10.02 4.56 3.21
C ILE A 180 9.96 6.08 3.36
N ILE A 181 10.98 6.78 2.86
CA ILE A 181 11.06 8.24 2.95
C ILE A 181 9.86 8.89 2.26
N TRP A 182 9.52 8.44 1.05
CA TRP A 182 8.38 8.98 0.31
C TRP A 182 7.06 8.79 1.07
N ASN A 183 6.81 7.61 1.61
CA ASN A 183 5.60 7.35 2.40
C ASN A 183 5.53 8.20 3.67
N LEU A 184 6.66 8.48 4.32
CA LEU A 184 6.71 9.41 5.45
C LEU A 184 6.39 10.86 5.03
N VAL A 185 6.85 11.28 3.84
CA VAL A 185 6.47 12.58 3.25
C VAL A 185 4.98 12.62 2.96
N VAL A 186 4.43 11.55 2.34
CA VAL A 186 2.99 11.45 2.07
C VAL A 186 2.18 11.50 3.36
N PHE A 187 2.62 10.77 4.39
CA PHE A 187 2.01 10.85 5.73
C PHE A 187 2.01 12.29 6.27
N ALA A 188 3.14 12.97 6.21
CA ALA A 188 3.26 14.35 6.70
C ALA A 188 2.30 15.30 5.98
N VAL A 189 2.18 15.17 4.65
CA VAL A 189 1.24 15.97 3.84
C VAL A 189 -0.21 15.67 4.23
N VAL A 190 -0.62 14.40 4.30
CA VAL A 190 -1.98 14.02 4.67
C VAL A 190 -2.30 14.44 6.11
N PHE A 191 -1.34 14.29 7.03
CA PHE A 191 -1.46 14.75 8.40
C PHE A 191 -1.66 16.27 8.49
N TRP A 192 -0.92 17.05 7.71
CA TRP A 192 -1.09 18.50 7.63
C TRP A 192 -2.46 18.89 7.04
N MET A 193 -2.96 18.15 6.05
CA MET A 193 -4.28 18.37 5.45
C MET A 193 -5.44 18.24 6.45
N ARG A 194 -5.25 17.60 7.61
CA ARG A 194 -6.25 17.56 8.70
C ARG A 194 -6.62 18.93 9.25
N LYS A 195 -5.72 19.91 9.14
CA LYS A 195 -5.92 21.30 9.60
C LYS A 195 -6.70 22.15 8.60
N ILE A 196 -6.86 21.67 7.37
CA ILE A 196 -7.48 22.42 6.28
C ILE A 196 -8.95 21.98 6.15
N ARG A 197 -9.85 22.96 6.06
CA ARG A 197 -11.26 22.69 5.71
C ARG A 197 -11.35 22.23 4.26
N LYS A 198 -11.85 21.04 4.04
CA LYS A 198 -11.87 20.35 2.74
C LYS A 198 -13.08 19.43 2.61
N PRO A 199 -13.50 19.08 1.38
CA PRO A 199 -14.55 18.09 1.16
C PRO A 199 -14.10 16.68 1.58
N ASP A 200 -15.05 15.85 1.99
CA ASP A 200 -14.81 14.45 2.35
C ASP A 200 -14.24 13.66 1.16
N GLY A 201 -13.25 12.81 1.42
CA GLY A 201 -12.57 11.98 0.45
C GLY A 201 -11.37 12.66 -0.25
N VAL A 202 -11.13 13.94 -0.01
CA VAL A 202 -10.00 14.65 -0.63
C VAL A 202 -8.66 14.21 -0.07
N SER A 203 -8.57 13.87 1.22
CA SER A 203 -7.33 13.32 1.79
C SER A 203 -6.99 11.97 1.18
N PHE A 204 -8.00 11.12 0.94
CA PHE A 204 -7.80 9.82 0.29
C PHE A 204 -7.31 9.98 -1.15
N ILE A 205 -7.94 10.86 -1.92
CA ILE A 205 -7.53 11.15 -3.29
C ILE A 205 -6.09 11.70 -3.32
N ALA A 206 -5.77 12.63 -2.43
CA ALA A 206 -4.42 13.19 -2.32
C ALA A 206 -3.38 12.12 -1.96
N TYR A 207 -3.68 11.24 -0.99
CA TYR A 207 -2.84 10.11 -0.64
C TYR A 207 -2.54 9.22 -1.85
N VAL A 208 -3.59 8.78 -2.56
CA VAL A 208 -3.46 7.89 -3.71
C VAL A 208 -2.65 8.55 -4.83
N MET A 209 -2.88 9.82 -5.11
CA MET A 209 -2.13 10.58 -6.12
C MET A 209 -0.65 10.76 -5.74
N LEU A 210 -0.37 11.14 -4.49
CA LEU A 210 1.00 11.33 -4.01
C LEU A 210 1.77 10.00 -3.98
N TYR A 211 1.12 8.92 -3.52
CA TYR A 211 1.72 7.59 -3.55
C TYR A 211 2.04 7.17 -4.99
N SER A 212 1.10 7.34 -5.91
CA SER A 212 1.30 7.01 -7.32
C SER A 212 2.39 7.85 -7.97
N ALA A 213 2.52 9.14 -7.62
CA ALA A 213 3.59 9.98 -8.12
C ALA A 213 4.98 9.47 -7.65
N GLY A 214 5.09 9.08 -6.37
CA GLY A 214 6.33 8.49 -5.85
C GLY A 214 6.65 7.13 -6.44
N ASP A 215 5.64 6.25 -6.59
CA ASP A 215 5.80 4.95 -7.23
C ASP A 215 6.29 5.12 -8.68
N MET A 216 5.69 6.04 -9.44
CA MET A 216 6.11 6.35 -10.81
C MET A 216 7.57 6.78 -10.88
N ILE A 217 8.01 7.67 -9.98
CA ILE A 217 9.39 8.18 -9.96
C ILE A 217 10.38 7.12 -9.50
N ILE A 218 10.10 6.42 -8.38
CA ILE A 218 11.03 5.46 -7.77
C ILE A 218 11.23 4.24 -8.68
N ARG A 219 10.23 3.87 -9.47
CA ARG A 219 10.34 2.73 -10.41
C ARG A 219 11.37 2.94 -11.52
N PHE A 220 11.81 4.14 -11.83
CA PHE A 220 12.92 4.34 -12.77
C PHE A 220 14.24 3.73 -12.29
N TRP A 221 14.42 3.54 -10.99
CA TRP A 221 15.59 2.86 -10.40
C TRP A 221 15.34 1.41 -10.04
N ARG A 222 14.14 0.84 -10.33
CA ARG A 222 13.83 -0.57 -10.04
C ARG A 222 14.06 -1.45 -11.25
N VAL A 223 14.62 -2.64 -10.98
CA VAL A 223 14.71 -3.72 -11.98
C VAL A 223 13.33 -4.36 -12.13
N ASN A 224 12.61 -4.01 -13.18
CA ASN A 224 11.35 -4.64 -13.55
C ASN A 224 11.25 -4.68 -15.08
N GLU A 225 10.46 -5.61 -15.59
CA GLU A 225 10.21 -5.70 -17.02
C GLU A 225 9.47 -4.47 -17.56
N ILE A 226 9.91 -4.00 -18.71
CA ILE A 226 9.23 -2.94 -19.47
C ILE A 226 8.03 -3.57 -20.18
N TYR A 227 6.84 -3.04 -19.91
CA TYR A 227 5.60 -3.62 -20.41
C TYR A 227 5.09 -2.93 -21.68
N ALA A 228 4.87 -1.63 -21.65
CA ALA A 228 4.38 -0.85 -22.79
C ALA A 228 4.89 0.60 -22.75
N LEU A 229 5.07 1.24 -23.90
CA LEU A 229 5.52 2.63 -24.03
C LEU A 229 6.84 2.94 -23.34
N GLY A 230 7.71 1.96 -23.14
CA GLY A 230 8.94 2.12 -22.36
C GLY A 230 8.72 2.24 -20.85
N LEU A 231 7.51 1.94 -20.36
CA LEU A 231 7.14 2.02 -18.95
C LEU A 231 6.91 0.63 -18.36
N GLN A 232 7.21 0.51 -17.08
CA GLN A 232 6.88 -0.66 -16.26
C GLN A 232 5.37 -0.69 -15.98
N GLN A 233 4.78 -1.87 -15.78
CA GLN A 233 3.36 -2.03 -15.46
C GLN A 233 2.89 -1.11 -14.32
N GLY A 234 3.66 -1.01 -13.24
CA GLY A 234 3.30 -0.15 -12.10
C GLY A 234 3.32 1.33 -12.44
N GLN A 235 4.19 1.79 -13.36
CA GLN A 235 4.20 3.19 -13.81
C GLN A 235 2.96 3.51 -14.63
N ILE A 236 2.50 2.58 -15.48
CA ILE A 236 1.25 2.73 -16.25
C ILE A 236 0.06 2.84 -15.32
N ILE A 237 -0.02 1.96 -14.30
CA ILE A 237 -1.09 1.99 -13.29
C ILE A 237 -1.05 3.32 -12.51
N SER A 238 0.12 3.75 -12.07
CA SER A 238 0.29 5.00 -11.33
C SER A 238 -0.13 6.22 -12.16
N LEU A 239 0.22 6.24 -13.44
CA LEU A 239 -0.20 7.29 -14.37
C LEU A 239 -1.73 7.31 -14.55
N ALA A 240 -2.35 6.13 -14.77
CA ALA A 240 -3.80 6.00 -14.91
C ALA A 240 -4.53 6.50 -13.64
N ILE A 241 -4.03 6.15 -12.47
CA ILE A 241 -4.58 6.62 -11.18
C ILE A 241 -4.51 8.14 -11.09
N ILE A 242 -3.38 8.75 -11.40
CA ILE A 242 -3.21 10.21 -11.36
C ILE A 242 -4.18 10.89 -12.34
N LEU A 243 -4.29 10.39 -13.58
CA LEU A 243 -5.18 10.94 -14.61
C LEU A 243 -6.67 10.86 -14.22
N VAL A 244 -7.08 9.82 -13.49
CA VAL A 244 -8.46 9.69 -13.00
C VAL A 244 -8.68 10.53 -11.74
N CYS A 245 -7.77 10.51 -10.80
CA CYS A 245 -7.94 11.18 -9.51
C CYS A 245 -7.81 12.70 -9.59
N ALA A 246 -6.96 13.24 -10.47
CA ALA A 246 -6.74 14.68 -10.58
C ALA A 246 -8.02 15.46 -10.96
N PRO A 247 -8.79 15.09 -12.01
CA PRO A 247 -10.04 15.79 -12.33
C PRO A 247 -11.08 15.63 -11.21
N ILE A 248 -11.20 14.47 -10.58
CA ILE A 248 -12.13 14.25 -9.47
C ILE A 248 -11.77 15.19 -8.29
N MET A 249 -10.52 15.33 -7.96
CA MET A 249 -10.05 16.23 -6.91
C MET A 249 -10.40 17.69 -7.23
N VAL A 250 -10.15 18.13 -8.47
CA VAL A 250 -10.45 19.51 -8.92
C VAL A 250 -11.97 19.77 -8.86
N ILE A 251 -12.80 18.85 -9.34
CA ILE A 251 -14.26 18.97 -9.32
C ILE A 251 -14.77 19.08 -7.88
N LYS A 252 -14.35 18.16 -7.00
CA LYS A 252 -14.73 18.17 -5.56
C LYS A 252 -14.36 19.51 -4.90
N TRP A 253 -13.14 20.00 -5.16
CA TRP A 253 -12.68 21.25 -4.57
C TRP A 253 -13.42 22.48 -5.10
N ARG A 254 -13.74 22.52 -6.39
CA ARG A 254 -14.53 23.62 -7.00
C ARG A 254 -15.95 23.65 -6.45
N ASN A 255 -16.62 22.51 -6.34
CA ASN A 255 -17.97 22.43 -5.79
C ASN A 255 -17.99 22.89 -4.33
N PHE A 256 -17.06 22.41 -3.51
CA PHE A 256 -16.94 22.82 -2.11
C PHE A 256 -16.74 24.34 -1.95
N ARG A 257 -15.94 24.97 -2.80
CA ARG A 257 -15.77 26.42 -2.78
C ARG A 257 -17.06 27.17 -3.13
N ARG A 258 -17.79 26.71 -4.15
CA ARG A 258 -19.06 27.31 -4.55
C ARG A 258 -20.10 27.26 -3.42
N ASP A 259 -20.25 26.10 -2.78
CA ASP A 259 -21.18 25.91 -1.67
C ASP A 259 -20.83 26.81 -0.48
N THR A 260 -19.56 27.02 -0.20
CA THR A 260 -19.09 27.88 0.88
C THR A 260 -19.36 29.37 0.57
N THR A 261 -19.20 29.80 -0.69
CA THR A 261 -19.47 31.20 -1.09
C THR A 261 -20.96 31.51 -1.06
N SER A 262 -21.81 30.61 -1.55
CA SER A 262 -23.27 30.81 -1.52
C SER A 262 -23.86 30.87 -0.12
N GLN A 263 -23.23 30.19 0.86
CA GLN A 263 -23.64 30.29 2.28
C GLN A 263 -23.27 31.63 2.92
N THR A 264 -22.16 32.26 2.53
CA THR A 264 -21.79 33.59 3.04
C THR A 264 -22.69 34.68 2.47
N ASP A 265 -23.05 34.60 1.19
CA ASP A 265 -23.91 35.58 0.51
C ASP A 265 -25.37 35.53 0.98
N SER A 266 -25.81 34.48 1.66
CA SER A 266 -27.19 34.30 2.19
C SER A 266 -27.35 34.79 3.65
N VAL A 267 -26.28 35.22 4.30
CA VAL A 267 -26.25 35.67 5.71
C VAL A 267 -26.12 37.21 5.81
N ASP A 268 -25.74 37.86 4.71
CA ASP A 268 -25.70 39.30 4.54
C ASP A 268 -27.03 39.80 3.91
#